data_ff8f722f5d879f530a405153835a1e05
#
_entry.id   ff8f722f5d879f530a405153835a1e05
#
_cell.length_a   1.000
_cell.length_b   1.000
_cell.length_c   1.000
_cell.angle_alpha   90.00
_cell.angle_beta   90.00
_cell.angle_gamma   90.00
#
_symmetry.space_group_name_H-M   'P 1'
#
loop_
_entity.id
_entity.type
_entity.pdbx_description
1 polymer ?
#
loop_
_entity_poly.entity_id
_entity_poly.type
_entity_poly.pdbx_seq_one_letter_code
_entity_poly.pdbx_strand_id
1 'polypeptide(L)'
;FILWFLPNLIFFVFSSQNLIHFFSIIIPFFLIILLTFNKDIIKVKSSKYGKSSILIISFLVSLIVLIHFMAVSGGALNFDFTKVYDQMEMYGEEFESGIFGYLNNWTFKIFSIIILAWAISKKKFLFIFFSIALIILQFGFSGHKSSLTGLFLVPFFYVLYKQKDSKT
;
A
#
# COMPACT_ATOMS: atom_id res chain seq x y z
N PHE A 1 -8.52 -6.47 -13.95
CA PHE A 1 -9.24 -7.70 -13.66
C PHE A 1 -8.37 -8.94 -13.94
N ILE A 2 -8.03 -9.17 -15.19
CA ILE A 2 -7.20 -10.32 -15.64
C ILE A 2 -5.86 -10.37 -14.92
N LEU A 3 -5.19 -9.23 -14.73
CA LEU A 3 -3.89 -9.12 -14.07
C LEU A 3 -3.87 -9.56 -12.60
N TRP A 4 -5.02 -9.57 -11.94
CA TRP A 4 -5.11 -10.04 -10.56
C TRP A 4 -5.65 -11.47 -10.47
N PHE A 5 -6.61 -11.83 -11.31
CA PHE A 5 -7.24 -13.16 -11.33
C PHE A 5 -6.28 -14.25 -11.83
N LEU A 6 -5.56 -13.97 -12.90
CA LEU A 6 -4.68 -14.95 -13.55
C LEU A 6 -3.55 -15.46 -12.63
N PRO A 7 -2.80 -14.61 -11.90
CA PRO A 7 -1.78 -15.09 -10.97
C PRO A 7 -2.34 -15.96 -9.84
N ASN A 8 -3.51 -15.60 -9.29
CA ASN A 8 -4.14 -16.40 -8.24
C ASN A 8 -4.65 -17.75 -8.75
N LEU A 9 -5.14 -17.80 -9.98
CA LEU A 9 -5.56 -19.06 -10.62
C LEU A 9 -4.35 -19.96 -10.91
N ILE A 10 -3.27 -19.39 -11.43
CA ILE A 10 -2.01 -20.12 -11.67
C ILE A 10 -1.47 -20.65 -10.34
N PHE A 11 -1.41 -19.82 -9.32
CA PHE A 11 -0.96 -20.24 -8.00
C PHE A 11 -1.80 -21.37 -7.42
N PHE A 12 -3.13 -21.31 -7.55
CA PHE A 12 -4.03 -22.38 -7.12
C PHE A 12 -3.76 -23.71 -7.85
N VAL A 13 -3.60 -23.66 -9.18
CA VAL A 13 -3.38 -24.85 -10.00
C VAL A 13 -2.05 -25.54 -9.67
N PHE A 14 -1.00 -24.75 -9.37
CA PHE A 14 0.36 -25.29 -9.16
C PHE A 14 0.73 -25.51 -7.70
N SER A 15 -0.01 -24.98 -6.72
CA SER A 15 0.37 -25.07 -5.30
C SER A 15 -0.38 -26.12 -4.49
N SER A 16 -1.18 -27.00 -5.12
CA SER A 16 -2.01 -28.04 -4.44
C SER A 16 -2.79 -27.51 -3.22
N GLN A 17 -3.20 -26.26 -3.26
CA GLN A 17 -3.92 -25.59 -2.17
C GLN A 17 -5.37 -26.09 -2.04
N ASN A 18 -5.91 -26.02 -0.82
CA ASN A 18 -7.27 -26.45 -0.53
C ASN A 18 -8.29 -25.58 -1.28
N LEU A 19 -9.34 -26.23 -1.83
CA LEU A 19 -10.47 -25.58 -2.52
C LEU A 19 -11.08 -24.43 -1.73
N ILE A 20 -11.09 -24.52 -0.39
CA ILE A 20 -11.59 -23.46 0.51
C ILE A 20 -10.81 -22.16 0.31
N HIS A 21 -9.49 -22.25 0.15
CA HIS A 21 -8.65 -21.08 -0.06
C HIS A 21 -8.93 -20.39 -1.42
N PHE A 22 -9.16 -21.20 -2.45
CA PHE A 22 -9.56 -20.70 -3.76
C PHE A 22 -10.91 -19.95 -3.71
N PHE A 23 -11.92 -20.52 -3.05
CA PHE A 23 -13.22 -19.86 -2.91
C PHE A 23 -13.15 -18.61 -2.04
N SER A 24 -12.30 -18.56 -1.02
CA SER A 24 -12.11 -17.35 -0.19
C SER A 24 -11.55 -16.16 -0.97
N ILE A 25 -10.87 -16.40 -2.08
CA ILE A 25 -10.36 -15.37 -2.97
C ILE A 25 -11.41 -14.99 -4.03
N ILE A 26 -12.08 -15.98 -4.62
CA ILE A 26 -13.00 -15.77 -5.74
C ILE A 26 -14.31 -15.09 -5.29
N ILE A 27 -14.87 -15.49 -4.14
CA ILE A 27 -16.16 -14.96 -3.67
C ILE A 27 -16.12 -13.45 -3.42
N PRO A 28 -15.18 -12.89 -2.64
CA PRO A 28 -15.08 -11.44 -2.46
C PRO A 28 -14.86 -10.71 -3.78
N PHE A 29 -14.09 -11.29 -4.67
CA PHE A 29 -13.83 -10.73 -5.97
C PHE A 29 -15.07 -10.66 -6.86
N PHE A 30 -15.86 -11.73 -6.92
CA PHE A 30 -17.15 -11.75 -7.62
C PHE A 30 -18.14 -10.75 -7.03
N LEU A 31 -18.17 -10.61 -5.69
CA LEU A 31 -18.97 -9.60 -4.99
C LEU A 31 -18.57 -8.17 -5.39
N ILE A 32 -17.27 -7.88 -5.45
CA ILE A 32 -16.78 -6.57 -5.89
C ILE A 32 -17.22 -6.28 -7.33
N ILE A 33 -17.16 -7.26 -8.22
CA ILE A 33 -17.64 -7.12 -9.60
C ILE A 33 -19.14 -6.81 -9.62
N LEU A 34 -19.96 -7.62 -8.96
CA LEU A 34 -21.40 -7.41 -8.90
C LEU A 34 -21.76 -6.04 -8.36
N LEU A 35 -21.04 -5.57 -7.32
CA LEU A 35 -21.22 -4.24 -6.74
C LEU A 35 -20.78 -3.12 -7.69
N THR A 36 -19.77 -3.37 -8.54
CA THR A 36 -19.29 -2.35 -9.49
C THR A 36 -20.15 -2.25 -10.75
N PHE A 37 -20.73 -3.37 -11.19
CA PHE A 37 -21.64 -3.37 -12.35
C PHE A 37 -23.00 -2.75 -12.03
N ASN A 38 -23.49 -2.90 -10.81
CA ASN A 38 -24.75 -2.29 -10.36
C ASN A 38 -24.48 -0.89 -9.79
N LYS A 39 -24.34 0.10 -10.66
CA LYS A 39 -23.99 1.51 -10.33
C LYS A 39 -24.91 2.18 -9.30
N ASP A 40 -26.07 1.62 -9.01
CA ASP A 40 -27.10 2.25 -8.14
C ASP A 40 -27.24 1.62 -6.75
N ILE A 41 -26.51 0.53 -6.43
CA ILE A 41 -26.72 -0.21 -5.17
C ILE A 41 -26.18 0.54 -3.95
N ILE A 42 -25.11 1.31 -4.09
CA ILE A 42 -24.53 2.05 -2.95
C ILE A 42 -24.27 3.51 -3.33
N LYS A 43 -25.22 4.37 -3.06
CA LYS A 43 -25.01 5.82 -3.07
C LYS A 43 -24.36 6.22 -1.75
N VAL A 44 -23.04 6.13 -1.64
CA VAL A 44 -22.32 6.65 -0.48
C VAL A 44 -22.35 8.17 -0.52
N LYS A 45 -23.08 8.77 0.42
CA LYS A 45 -23.08 10.22 0.59
C LYS A 45 -21.66 10.68 0.93
N SER A 46 -21.06 11.45 0.05
CA SER A 46 -19.71 12.00 0.28
C SER A 46 -19.69 12.82 1.57
N SER A 47 -18.94 12.37 2.56
CA SER A 47 -18.73 13.13 3.79
C SER A 47 -17.84 14.34 3.51
N LYS A 48 -18.24 15.52 3.97
CA LYS A 48 -17.47 16.75 3.86
C LYS A 48 -16.05 16.62 4.48
N TYR A 49 -15.94 15.81 5.52
CA TYR A 49 -14.71 15.60 6.28
C TYR A 49 -13.97 14.32 5.90
N GLY A 50 -14.56 13.43 5.12
CA GLY A 50 -13.99 12.10 4.85
C GLY A 50 -12.60 12.14 4.21
N LYS A 51 -12.35 13.07 3.30
CA LYS A 51 -11.04 13.23 2.64
C LYS A 51 -9.94 13.64 3.62
N SER A 52 -10.23 14.61 4.49
CA SER A 52 -9.27 15.09 5.49
C SER A 52 -9.00 14.03 6.56
N SER A 53 -10.04 13.31 7.00
CA SER A 53 -9.90 12.25 8.00
C SER A 53 -9.03 11.11 7.50
N ILE A 54 -9.22 10.66 6.26
CA ILE A 54 -8.38 9.60 5.66
C ILE A 54 -6.93 10.02 5.61
N LEU A 55 -6.64 11.27 5.22
CA LEU A 55 -5.26 11.77 5.17
C LEU A 55 -4.61 11.84 6.56
N ILE A 56 -5.34 12.33 7.55
CA ILE A 56 -4.85 12.41 8.93
C ILE A 56 -4.58 11.01 9.47
N ILE A 57 -5.52 10.07 9.29
CA ILE A 57 -5.35 8.69 9.72
C ILE A 57 -4.16 8.05 9.02
N SER A 58 -4.05 8.21 7.68
CA SER A 58 -2.91 7.67 6.91
C SER A 58 -1.59 8.20 7.42
N PHE A 59 -1.51 9.48 7.73
CA PHE A 59 -0.32 10.12 8.25
C PHE A 59 0.04 9.59 9.65
N LEU A 60 -0.92 9.56 10.57
CA LEU A 60 -0.71 9.09 11.94
C LEU A 60 -0.29 7.61 11.97
N VAL A 61 -0.97 6.75 11.20
CA VAL A 61 -0.61 5.33 11.13
C VAL A 61 0.79 5.15 10.55
N SER A 62 1.13 5.88 9.49
CA SER A 62 2.47 5.82 8.90
C SER A 62 3.57 6.27 9.85
N LEU A 63 3.32 7.27 10.69
CA LEU A 63 4.25 7.70 11.73
C LEU A 63 4.39 6.66 12.85
N ILE A 64 3.28 6.08 13.31
CA ILE A 64 3.30 5.04 14.35
C ILE A 64 4.12 3.84 13.88
N VAL A 65 3.91 3.40 12.64
CA VAL A 65 4.66 2.30 12.04
C VAL A 65 6.14 2.63 11.90
N LEU A 66 6.47 3.87 11.49
CA LEU A 66 7.86 4.31 11.39
C LEU A 66 8.55 4.31 12.76
N ILE A 67 7.89 4.81 13.80
CA ILE A 67 8.41 4.80 15.18
C ILE A 67 8.61 3.36 15.68
N HIS A 68 7.66 2.48 15.37
CA HIS A 68 7.80 1.05 15.71
C HIS A 68 9.03 0.43 15.04
N PHE A 69 9.24 0.68 13.73
CA PHE A 69 10.43 0.20 13.04
C PHE A 69 11.73 0.75 13.62
N MET A 70 11.75 2.05 13.96
CA MET A 70 12.91 2.65 14.63
C MET A 70 13.21 1.98 15.97
N ALA A 71 12.18 1.67 16.75
CA ALA A 71 12.34 1.03 18.05
C ALA A 71 12.87 -0.41 17.92
N VAL A 72 12.31 -1.20 16.99
CA VAL A 72 12.71 -2.60 16.76
C VAL A 72 14.12 -2.70 16.17
N SER A 73 14.44 -1.85 15.18
CA SER A 73 15.76 -1.86 14.54
C SER A 73 16.87 -1.17 15.35
N GLY A 74 16.53 -0.62 16.53
CA GLY A 74 17.47 0.21 17.29
C GLY A 74 17.92 1.47 16.54
N GLY A 75 17.15 1.93 15.55
CA GLY A 75 17.48 3.08 14.69
C GLY A 75 18.44 2.75 13.54
N ALA A 76 18.84 1.50 13.35
CA ALA A 76 19.71 1.08 12.26
C ALA A 76 18.98 1.17 10.91
N LEU A 77 19.47 2.01 10.01
CA LEU A 77 19.02 2.14 8.64
C LEU A 77 19.88 1.29 7.70
N ASN A 78 19.26 0.52 6.85
CA ASN A 78 19.93 -0.25 5.83
C ASN A 78 19.33 0.06 4.45
N PHE A 79 20.17 0.58 3.55
CA PHE A 79 19.81 0.86 2.16
C PHE A 79 20.53 -0.08 1.18
N ASP A 80 21.24 -1.09 1.69
CA ASP A 80 21.91 -2.09 0.86
C ASP A 80 20.91 -3.14 0.39
N PHE A 81 20.57 -3.10 -0.90
CA PHE A 81 19.62 -4.04 -1.51
C PHE A 81 20.06 -5.51 -1.46
N THR A 82 21.36 -5.77 -1.24
CA THR A 82 21.90 -7.13 -1.12
C THR A 82 21.64 -7.72 0.27
N LYS A 83 21.64 -6.87 1.31
CA LYS A 83 21.47 -7.25 2.72
C LYS A 83 20.04 -7.11 3.23
N VAL A 84 19.09 -6.80 2.35
CA VAL A 84 17.66 -6.64 2.73
C VAL A 84 17.09 -7.92 3.33
N TYR A 85 17.46 -9.08 2.78
CA TYR A 85 16.97 -10.37 3.28
C TYR A 85 17.52 -10.69 4.67
N ASP A 86 18.79 -10.38 4.93
CA ASP A 86 19.41 -10.56 6.25
C ASP A 86 18.70 -9.69 7.30
N GLN A 87 18.34 -8.46 6.93
CA GLN A 87 17.58 -7.55 7.78
C GLN A 87 16.15 -8.05 8.04
N MET A 88 15.48 -8.58 7.02
CA MET A 88 14.14 -9.16 7.17
C MET A 88 14.18 -10.43 8.02
N GLU A 89 15.21 -11.25 7.94
CA GLU A 89 15.39 -12.42 8.78
C GLU A 89 15.65 -12.00 10.24
N MET A 90 16.42 -10.93 10.44
CA MET A 90 16.81 -10.46 11.78
C MET A 90 15.63 -9.82 12.55
N TYR A 91 14.79 -9.05 11.89
CA TYR A 91 13.71 -8.26 12.53
C TYR A 91 12.30 -8.61 12.07
N GLY A 92 12.14 -9.51 11.10
CA GLY A 92 10.85 -9.76 10.44
C GLY A 92 9.76 -10.22 11.39
N GLU A 93 10.08 -11.14 12.30
CA GLU A 93 9.12 -11.64 13.29
C GLU A 93 8.61 -10.53 14.23
N GLU A 94 9.51 -9.62 14.65
CA GLU A 94 9.15 -8.51 15.52
C GLU A 94 8.34 -7.45 14.76
N PHE A 95 8.70 -7.15 13.51
CA PHE A 95 7.95 -6.22 12.65
C PHE A 95 6.54 -6.71 12.33
N GLU A 96 6.36 -8.03 12.20
CA GLU A 96 5.08 -8.65 11.86
C GLU A 96 4.29 -9.13 13.09
N SER A 97 4.76 -8.85 14.29
CA SER A 97 4.09 -9.27 15.51
C SER A 97 2.76 -8.54 15.71
N GLY A 98 1.72 -9.31 16.04
CA GLY A 98 0.43 -8.81 16.44
C GLY A 98 -0.23 -7.83 15.45
N ILE A 99 -0.72 -6.70 15.95
CA ILE A 99 -1.41 -5.67 15.16
C ILE A 99 -0.45 -4.95 14.18
N PHE A 100 0.83 -4.90 14.50
CA PHE A 100 1.81 -4.23 13.65
C PHE A 100 2.03 -4.95 12.33
N GLY A 101 1.88 -6.26 12.24
CA GLY A 101 1.92 -6.99 10.98
C GLY A 101 0.87 -6.49 9.98
N TYR A 102 -0.35 -6.22 10.44
CA TYR A 102 -1.40 -5.63 9.59
C TYR A 102 -1.12 -4.17 9.25
N LEU A 103 -0.77 -3.36 10.26
CA LEU A 103 -0.49 -1.93 10.07
C LEU A 103 0.69 -1.69 9.12
N ASN A 104 1.74 -2.52 9.20
CA ASN A 104 2.89 -2.47 8.31
C ASN A 104 2.47 -2.67 6.86
N ASN A 105 1.76 -3.77 6.59
CA ASN A 105 1.28 -4.09 5.25
C ASN A 105 0.37 -3.00 4.68
N TRP A 106 -0.54 -2.44 5.49
CA TRP A 106 -1.42 -1.36 5.06
C TRP A 106 -0.66 -0.05 4.85
N THR A 107 0.36 0.22 5.67
CA THR A 107 1.18 1.42 5.53
C THR A 107 1.94 1.42 4.22
N PHE A 108 2.60 0.31 3.86
CA PHE A 108 3.35 0.21 2.61
C PHE A 108 2.46 0.24 1.36
N LYS A 109 1.30 -0.41 1.42
CA LYS A 109 0.47 -0.63 0.23
C LYS A 109 -0.63 0.42 0.06
N ILE A 110 -1.02 1.12 1.14
CA ILE A 110 -2.19 2.00 1.13
C ILE A 110 -1.85 3.38 1.67
N PHE A 111 -1.47 3.50 2.94
CA PHE A 111 -1.41 4.80 3.61
C PHE A 111 -0.33 5.72 3.04
N SER A 112 0.89 5.24 2.87
CA SER A 112 1.98 6.04 2.29
C SER A 112 1.68 6.45 0.85
N ILE A 113 1.04 5.56 0.08
CA ILE A 113 0.62 5.81 -1.30
C ILE A 113 -0.48 6.88 -1.37
N ILE A 114 -1.47 6.84 -0.46
CA ILE A 114 -2.53 7.85 -0.39
C ILE A 114 -1.94 9.24 -0.11
N ILE A 115 -1.01 9.35 0.84
CA ILE A 115 -0.37 10.63 1.19
C ILE A 115 0.38 11.18 -0.04
N LEU A 116 1.17 10.34 -0.71
CA LEU A 116 1.92 10.72 -1.90
C LEU A 116 1.01 11.14 -3.06
N ALA A 117 -0.02 10.35 -3.36
CA ALA A 117 -0.98 10.64 -4.42
C ALA A 117 -1.73 11.94 -4.18
N TRP A 118 -2.16 12.18 -2.93
CA TRP A 118 -2.78 13.44 -2.55
C TRP A 118 -1.82 14.62 -2.71
N ALA A 119 -0.59 14.50 -2.23
CA ALA A 119 0.42 15.55 -2.29
C ALA A 119 0.73 15.95 -3.74
N ILE A 120 0.87 14.96 -4.64
CA ILE A 120 1.09 15.19 -6.08
C ILE A 120 -0.14 15.86 -6.70
N SER A 121 -1.35 15.35 -6.43
CA SER A 121 -2.59 15.88 -6.99
C SER A 121 -2.85 17.34 -6.59
N LYS A 122 -2.44 17.73 -5.38
CA LYS A 122 -2.56 19.08 -4.85
C LYS A 122 -1.34 19.96 -5.11
N LYS A 123 -0.31 19.42 -5.78
CA LYS A 123 0.96 20.12 -6.08
C LYS A 123 1.62 20.72 -4.84
N LYS A 124 1.52 20.04 -3.70
CA LYS A 124 2.09 20.47 -2.42
C LYS A 124 3.51 19.92 -2.27
N PHE A 125 4.52 20.63 -2.78
CA PHE A 125 5.91 20.18 -2.83
C PHE A 125 6.46 19.71 -1.48
N LEU A 126 6.18 20.44 -0.40
CA LEU A 126 6.62 20.06 0.94
C LEU A 126 6.09 18.66 1.35
N PHE A 127 4.80 18.40 1.07
CA PHE A 127 4.18 17.11 1.37
C PHE A 127 4.66 16.00 0.42
N ILE A 128 5.00 16.32 -0.82
CA ILE A 128 5.62 15.37 -1.76
C ILE A 128 6.96 14.92 -1.19
N PHE A 129 7.83 15.88 -0.84
CA PHE A 129 9.14 15.60 -0.26
C PHE A 129 9.02 14.78 1.02
N PHE A 130 8.12 15.17 1.93
CA PHE A 130 7.86 14.46 3.16
C PHE A 130 7.37 13.02 2.91
N SER A 131 6.45 12.80 1.97
CA SER A 131 5.96 11.47 1.63
C SER A 131 7.04 10.58 1.04
N ILE A 132 7.90 11.13 0.19
CA ILE A 132 9.05 10.42 -0.37
C ILE A 132 10.02 10.02 0.74
N ALA A 133 10.38 10.96 1.62
CA ALA A 133 11.26 10.69 2.76
C ALA A 133 10.68 9.60 3.67
N LEU A 134 9.39 9.65 3.97
CA LEU A 134 8.70 8.65 4.77
C LEU A 134 8.78 7.25 4.15
N ILE A 135 8.54 7.12 2.84
CA ILE A 135 8.62 5.84 2.13
C ILE A 135 10.06 5.30 2.11
N ILE A 136 11.05 6.18 1.89
CA ILE A 136 12.47 5.81 1.89
C ILE A 136 12.91 5.35 3.28
N LEU A 137 12.50 6.05 4.34
CA LEU A 137 12.80 5.65 5.72
C LEU A 137 12.13 4.31 6.07
N GLN A 138 10.87 4.12 5.67
CA GLN A 138 10.19 2.84 5.86
C GLN A 138 10.95 1.70 5.18
N PHE A 139 11.45 1.90 3.95
CA PHE A 139 12.30 0.92 3.29
C PHE A 139 13.60 0.68 4.06
N GLY A 140 14.30 1.75 4.47
CA GLY A 140 15.59 1.65 5.18
C GLY A 140 15.51 0.89 6.52
N PHE A 141 14.36 0.99 7.22
CA PHE A 141 14.15 0.26 8.47
C PHE A 141 13.62 -1.17 8.26
N SER A 142 12.72 -1.37 7.31
CA SER A 142 12.02 -2.66 7.16
C SER A 142 12.62 -3.59 6.13
N GLY A 143 13.41 -3.07 5.18
CA GLY A 143 13.90 -3.83 4.03
C GLY A 143 12.82 -4.20 3.00
N HIS A 144 11.56 -3.81 3.17
CA HIS A 144 10.49 -4.16 2.24
C HIS A 144 10.57 -3.37 0.92
N LYS A 145 11.10 -4.00 -0.12
CA LYS A 145 11.23 -3.41 -1.48
C LYS A 145 9.89 -2.94 -2.06
N SER A 146 8.79 -3.55 -1.65
CA SER A 146 7.43 -3.17 -2.08
C SER A 146 7.05 -1.75 -1.68
N SER A 147 7.62 -1.18 -0.61
CA SER A 147 7.39 0.21 -0.21
C SER A 147 7.83 1.19 -1.29
N LEU A 148 8.94 0.91 -1.97
CA LEU A 148 9.48 1.77 -3.02
C LEU A 148 8.65 1.76 -4.30
N THR A 149 7.86 0.71 -4.55
CA THR A 149 7.03 0.59 -5.75
C THR A 149 6.06 1.78 -5.90
N GLY A 150 5.51 2.26 -4.78
CA GLY A 150 4.64 3.43 -4.74
C GLY A 150 5.27 4.71 -5.28
N LEU A 151 6.58 4.90 -5.10
CA LEU A 151 7.31 6.07 -5.60
C LEU A 151 7.29 6.17 -7.13
N PHE A 152 7.25 5.04 -7.82
CA PHE A 152 7.21 4.99 -9.28
C PHE A 152 5.77 4.94 -9.81
N LEU A 153 4.93 4.11 -9.23
CA LEU A 153 3.57 3.91 -9.73
C LEU A 153 2.68 5.15 -9.58
N VAL A 154 2.77 5.87 -8.45
CA VAL A 154 1.89 7.03 -8.22
C VAL A 154 2.17 8.16 -9.21
N PRO A 155 3.41 8.63 -9.43
CA PRO A 155 3.69 9.64 -10.46
C PRO A 155 3.33 9.15 -11.86
N PHE A 156 3.60 7.89 -12.19
CA PHE A 156 3.27 7.30 -13.49
C PHE A 156 1.77 7.37 -13.78
N PHE A 157 0.93 6.89 -12.87
CA PHE A 157 -0.52 6.95 -13.05
C PHE A 157 -1.04 8.38 -13.04
N TYR A 158 -0.45 9.28 -12.25
CA TYR A 158 -0.82 10.69 -12.28
C TYR A 158 -0.57 11.34 -13.65
N VAL A 159 0.57 11.05 -14.28
CA VAL A 159 0.88 11.56 -15.63
C VAL A 159 -0.09 11.00 -16.65
N LEU A 160 -0.39 9.70 -16.63
CA LEU A 160 -1.37 9.08 -17.52
C LEU A 160 -2.77 9.68 -17.37
N TYR A 161 -3.20 9.89 -16.12
CA TYR A 161 -4.50 10.52 -15.84
C TYR A 161 -4.57 11.93 -16.41
N LYS A 162 -3.53 12.73 -16.18
CA LYS A 162 -3.47 14.11 -16.68
C LYS A 162 -3.47 14.20 -18.20
N GLN A 163 -2.81 13.28 -18.90
CA GLN A 163 -2.83 13.22 -20.37
C GLN A 163 -4.22 12.93 -20.92
N LYS A 164 -5.02 12.12 -20.22
CA LYS A 164 -6.39 11.83 -20.64
C LYS A 164 -7.28 13.06 -20.53
N ASP A 165 -7.21 13.80 -19.41
CA ASP A 165 -8.01 15.02 -19.21
C ASP A 165 -7.66 16.15 -20.19
N SER A 166 -6.43 16.17 -20.75
CA SER A 166 -6.03 17.20 -21.74
C SER A 166 -6.50 16.92 -23.17
N LYS A 167 -7.06 15.75 -23.44
CA LYS A 167 -7.55 15.33 -24.76
C LYS A 167 -9.09 15.36 -24.88
N THR A 168 -9.78 15.67 -23.80
CA THR A 168 -11.23 15.91 -23.73
C THR A 168 -11.52 17.38 -23.63
#